data_f2488088c28c9c956938ed84b3b39595
#
_entry.id   f2488088c28c9c956938ed84b3b39595
#
_cell.length_a   1.000
_cell.length_b   1.000
_cell.length_c   1.000
_cell.angle_alpha   90.00
_cell.angle_beta   90.00
_cell.angle_gamma   90.00
#
_symmetry.space_group_name_H-M   'P 1'
#
loop_
_entity.id
_entity.type
_entity.pdbx_description
1 polymer ?
#
loop_
_entity_poly.entity_id
_entity_poly.type
_entity_poly.pdbx_seq_one_letter_code
_entity_poly.pdbx_strand_id
1 'polypeptide(L)'
;MRDLTEIRQQIDQIDQKMLALFKERMGCSVEVAEYKRGTGKAIYDPVRERQKIDALTKDEDELIIKKSVEEMFLQMMSISRRYQYSLLSQEDAYIDQTFEEVEALDINEDTKVVYQGIPVSYTHLRAHETG
;
A
#
# COMPACT_ATOMS: atom_id res chain seq x y z
N MET A 1 -3.98 -32.70 -14.06
CA MET A 1 -4.24 -31.26 -13.98
C MET A 1 -5.43 -31.00 -13.08
N ARG A 2 -5.32 -30.04 -12.19
CA ARG A 2 -6.41 -29.69 -11.31
C ARG A 2 -7.51 -28.96 -12.08
N ASP A 3 -8.75 -29.13 -11.66
CA ASP A 3 -9.83 -28.41 -12.31
C ASP A 3 -9.93 -26.98 -11.76
N LEU A 4 -10.75 -26.18 -12.41
CA LEU A 4 -10.86 -24.76 -12.07
C LEU A 4 -11.36 -24.54 -10.66
N THR A 5 -12.26 -25.40 -10.19
CA THR A 5 -12.81 -25.28 -8.84
C THR A 5 -11.71 -25.44 -7.78
N GLU A 6 -10.84 -26.43 -7.98
CA GLU A 6 -9.73 -26.67 -7.05
C GLU A 6 -8.75 -25.51 -7.04
N ILE A 7 -8.45 -24.99 -8.24
CA ILE A 7 -7.54 -23.85 -8.34
C ILE A 7 -8.13 -22.64 -7.62
N ARG A 8 -9.40 -22.39 -7.82
CA ARG A 8 -10.05 -21.24 -7.16
C ARG A 8 -10.11 -21.39 -5.65
N GLN A 9 -10.32 -22.62 -5.17
CA GLN A 9 -10.30 -22.86 -3.73
C GLN A 9 -8.92 -22.55 -3.14
N GLN A 10 -7.87 -22.92 -3.87
CA GLN A 10 -6.53 -22.61 -3.41
C GLN A 10 -6.28 -21.11 -3.40
N ILE A 11 -6.73 -20.41 -4.43
CA ILE A 11 -6.61 -18.95 -4.48
C ILE A 11 -7.34 -18.31 -3.29
N ASP A 12 -8.55 -18.81 -2.99
CA ASP A 12 -9.31 -18.28 -1.86
C ASP A 12 -8.55 -18.45 -0.56
N GLN A 13 -7.88 -19.59 -0.37
CA GLN A 13 -7.10 -19.82 0.83
C GLN A 13 -5.90 -18.90 0.91
N ILE A 14 -5.23 -18.70 -0.23
CA ILE A 14 -4.10 -17.79 -0.30
C ILE A 14 -4.56 -16.37 0.04
N ASP A 15 -5.70 -15.96 -0.52
CA ASP A 15 -6.22 -14.62 -0.28
C ASP A 15 -6.53 -14.39 1.20
N GLN A 16 -7.06 -15.41 1.88
CA GLN A 16 -7.31 -15.29 3.31
C GLN A 16 -6.03 -15.09 4.10
N LYS A 17 -4.97 -15.81 3.70
CA LYS A 17 -3.67 -15.66 4.35
C LYS A 17 -3.10 -14.28 4.07
N MET A 18 -3.24 -13.79 2.85
CA MET A 18 -2.76 -12.48 2.49
C MET A 18 -3.48 -11.40 3.29
N LEU A 19 -4.79 -11.55 3.46
CA LEU A 19 -5.57 -10.59 4.25
C LEU A 19 -5.07 -10.56 5.70
N ALA A 20 -4.86 -11.73 6.28
CA ALA A 20 -4.38 -11.81 7.66
C ALA A 20 -3.00 -11.16 7.81
N LEU A 21 -2.10 -11.44 6.86
CA LEU A 21 -0.76 -10.88 6.87
C LEU A 21 -0.78 -9.37 6.63
N PHE A 22 -1.66 -8.91 5.76
CA PHE A 22 -1.81 -7.48 5.52
C PHE A 22 -2.25 -6.77 6.80
N LYS A 23 -3.22 -7.32 7.52
CA LYS A 23 -3.67 -6.74 8.78
C LYS A 23 -2.56 -6.69 9.81
N GLU A 24 -1.79 -7.77 9.87
CA GLU A 24 -0.64 -7.83 10.78
C GLU A 24 0.40 -6.76 10.45
N ARG A 25 0.69 -6.61 9.16
CA ARG A 25 1.63 -5.61 8.70
C ARG A 25 1.13 -4.20 9.00
N MET A 26 -0.16 -3.96 8.83
CA MET A 26 -0.74 -2.65 9.17
C MET A 26 -0.61 -2.36 10.65
N GLY A 27 -0.75 -3.39 11.50
CA GLY A 27 -0.50 -3.24 12.93
C GLY A 27 0.91 -2.79 13.23
N CYS A 28 1.88 -3.37 12.51
CA CYS A 28 3.27 -2.95 12.66
C CYS A 28 3.46 -1.51 12.21
N SER A 29 2.74 -1.10 11.16
CA SER A 29 2.81 0.28 10.68
C SER A 29 2.32 1.27 11.74
N VAL A 30 1.31 0.88 12.50
CA VAL A 30 0.83 1.70 13.62
C VAL A 30 1.96 1.91 14.63
N GLU A 31 2.65 0.82 14.98
CA GLU A 31 3.75 0.90 15.94
C GLU A 31 4.87 1.79 15.44
N VAL A 32 5.17 1.69 14.14
CA VAL A 32 6.20 2.55 13.54
C VAL A 32 5.76 4.02 13.62
N ALA A 33 4.49 4.31 13.35
CA ALA A 33 3.99 5.68 13.41
C ALA A 33 4.11 6.23 14.82
N GLU A 34 3.77 5.42 15.81
CA GLU A 34 3.86 5.85 17.21
C GLU A 34 5.31 6.12 17.62
N TYR A 35 6.21 5.26 17.19
CA TYR A 35 7.63 5.44 17.45
C TYR A 35 8.13 6.74 16.83
N LYS A 36 7.78 6.97 15.56
CA LYS A 36 8.25 8.16 14.84
C LYS A 36 7.67 9.43 15.41
N ARG A 37 6.45 9.37 15.93
CA ARG A 37 5.86 10.53 16.61
C ARG A 37 6.72 10.95 17.77
N GLY A 38 7.19 9.97 18.53
CA GLY A 38 8.02 10.27 19.69
C GLY A 38 9.41 10.79 19.37
N THR A 39 9.91 10.48 18.18
CA THR A 39 11.27 10.84 17.77
C THR A 39 11.32 12.02 16.80
N GLY A 40 10.18 12.42 16.25
CA GLY A 40 10.14 13.50 15.27
C GLY A 40 10.58 13.09 13.88
N LYS A 41 10.76 11.80 13.64
CA LYS A 41 11.18 11.33 12.31
C LYS A 41 10.02 11.34 11.35
N ALA A 42 10.32 11.56 10.06
CA ALA A 42 9.31 11.57 9.04
C ALA A 42 8.78 10.17 8.77
N ILE A 43 7.49 10.08 8.44
CA ILE A 43 6.87 8.81 8.09
C ILE A 43 7.41 8.30 6.75
N TYR A 44 7.51 9.19 5.78
CA TYR A 44 7.99 8.79 4.46
C TYR A 44 9.50 8.68 4.47
N ASP A 45 9.99 7.49 4.13
CA ASP A 45 11.42 7.19 4.08
C ASP A 45 11.69 6.48 2.77
N PRO A 46 11.88 7.23 1.68
CA PRO A 46 12.02 6.63 0.35
C PRO A 46 13.25 5.73 0.23
N VAL A 47 14.32 6.03 0.94
CA VAL A 47 15.52 5.19 0.91
C VAL A 47 15.21 3.82 1.51
N ARG A 48 14.54 3.81 2.66
CA ARG A 48 14.15 2.56 3.31
C ARG A 48 13.22 1.75 2.43
N GLU A 49 12.24 2.40 1.80
CA GLU A 49 11.29 1.71 0.93
C GLU A 49 11.99 1.08 -0.25
N ARG A 50 12.94 1.80 -0.86
CA ARG A 50 13.67 1.25 -1.99
C ARG A 50 14.52 0.06 -1.57
N GLN A 51 15.20 0.20 -0.45
CA GLN A 51 16.02 -0.90 0.09
C GLN A 51 15.18 -2.14 0.36
N LYS A 52 13.97 -1.96 0.87
CA LYS A 52 13.08 -3.07 1.18
C LYS A 52 12.68 -3.81 -0.08
N ILE A 53 12.30 -3.06 -1.12
CA ILE A 53 11.90 -3.67 -2.38
C ILE A 53 13.07 -4.40 -3.03
N ASP A 54 14.24 -3.79 -3.02
CA ASP A 54 15.43 -4.41 -3.60
C ASP A 54 15.77 -5.71 -2.87
N ALA A 55 15.65 -5.73 -1.54
CA ALA A 55 15.91 -6.92 -0.76
C ALA A 55 14.92 -8.04 -1.06
N LEU A 56 13.65 -7.66 -1.24
CA LEU A 56 12.60 -8.64 -1.52
C LEU A 56 12.76 -9.29 -2.89
N THR A 57 13.31 -8.56 -3.85
CA THR A 57 13.36 -9.01 -5.23
C THR A 57 14.74 -9.43 -5.71
N LYS A 58 15.73 -9.39 -4.83
CA LYS A 58 17.13 -9.58 -5.28
C LYS A 58 17.39 -10.95 -5.89
N ASP A 59 16.69 -11.98 -5.44
CA ASP A 59 16.89 -13.34 -5.92
C ASP A 59 15.86 -13.76 -6.95
N GLU A 60 15.00 -12.83 -7.36
CA GLU A 60 13.95 -13.16 -8.31
C GLU A 60 14.49 -13.04 -9.74
N ASP A 61 14.40 -14.15 -10.48
CA ASP A 61 14.94 -14.22 -11.85
C ASP A 61 13.92 -13.81 -12.91
N GLU A 62 12.63 -14.01 -12.63
CA GLU A 62 11.60 -13.65 -13.59
C GLU A 62 11.32 -12.16 -13.53
N LEU A 63 11.60 -11.48 -14.64
CA LEU A 63 11.43 -10.04 -14.69
C LEU A 63 9.98 -9.61 -14.40
N ILE A 64 9.01 -10.37 -14.96
CA ILE A 64 7.61 -10.00 -14.78
C ILE A 64 7.20 -10.12 -13.30
N ILE A 65 7.68 -11.13 -12.61
CA ILE A 65 7.40 -11.31 -11.18
C ILE A 65 8.09 -10.21 -10.38
N LYS A 66 9.35 -9.93 -10.70
CA LYS A 66 10.11 -8.89 -10.00
C LYS A 66 9.41 -7.54 -10.08
N LYS A 67 8.97 -7.17 -11.27
CA LYS A 67 8.30 -5.89 -11.46
C LYS A 67 6.92 -5.86 -10.81
N SER A 68 6.23 -6.99 -10.82
CA SER A 68 4.91 -7.09 -10.19
C SER A 68 5.02 -6.97 -8.68
N VAL A 69 6.03 -7.59 -8.08
CA VAL A 69 6.28 -7.48 -6.65
C VAL A 69 6.61 -6.05 -6.28
N GLU A 70 7.46 -5.40 -7.07
CA GLU A 70 7.81 -4.01 -6.84
C GLU A 70 6.55 -3.14 -6.84
N GLU A 71 5.71 -3.31 -7.84
CA GLU A 71 4.48 -2.54 -7.97
C GLU A 71 3.56 -2.77 -6.78
N MET A 72 3.39 -4.03 -6.39
CA MET A 72 2.51 -4.39 -5.28
C MET A 72 3.00 -3.76 -3.97
N PHE A 73 4.29 -3.84 -3.71
CA PHE A 73 4.82 -3.32 -2.45
C PHE A 73 4.85 -1.80 -2.42
N LEU A 74 5.10 -1.15 -3.56
CA LEU A 74 5.00 0.30 -3.62
C LEU A 74 3.59 0.76 -3.28
N GLN A 75 2.59 0.06 -3.80
CA GLN A 75 1.20 0.39 -3.50
C GLN A 75 0.88 0.15 -2.03
N MET A 76 1.34 -0.97 -1.50
CA MET A 76 1.10 -1.31 -0.10
C MET A 76 1.75 -0.29 0.83
N MET A 77 2.97 0.15 0.50
CA MET A 77 3.67 1.15 1.29
C MET A 77 2.95 2.49 1.25
N SER A 78 2.39 2.85 0.10
CA SER A 78 1.60 4.06 -0.04
C SER A 78 0.35 4.02 0.84
N ILE A 79 -0.35 2.89 0.82
CA ILE A 79 -1.53 2.69 1.67
C ILE A 79 -1.13 2.79 3.14
N SER A 80 -0.02 2.18 3.49
CA SER A 80 0.48 2.17 4.86
C SER A 80 0.79 3.59 5.34
N ARG A 81 1.43 4.40 4.49
CA ARG A 81 1.74 5.78 4.84
C ARG A 81 0.47 6.60 5.09
N ARG A 82 -0.54 6.43 4.24
CA ARG A 82 -1.81 7.16 4.44
C ARG A 82 -2.44 6.79 5.77
N TYR A 83 -2.39 5.52 6.11
CA TYR A 83 -2.92 5.06 7.39
C TYR A 83 -2.15 5.67 8.55
N GLN A 84 -0.82 5.70 8.44
CA GLN A 84 0.03 6.29 9.47
C GLN A 84 -0.24 7.78 9.64
N TYR A 85 -0.37 8.50 8.54
CA TYR A 85 -0.69 9.94 8.61
C TYR A 85 -2.05 10.16 9.26
N SER A 86 -3.01 9.32 8.92
CA SER A 86 -4.35 9.42 9.52
C SER A 86 -4.29 9.28 11.04
N LEU A 87 -3.50 8.32 11.52
CA LEU A 87 -3.38 8.08 12.95
C LEU A 87 -2.69 9.23 13.66
N LEU A 88 -1.64 9.76 13.05
CA LEU A 88 -0.90 10.86 13.67
C LEU A 88 -1.77 12.11 13.79
N SER A 89 -2.57 12.41 12.78
CA SER A 89 -3.38 13.61 12.79
C SER A 89 -4.57 13.53 13.73
N GLN A 90 -4.93 12.33 14.19
CA GLN A 90 -6.02 12.18 15.16
C GLN A 90 -5.72 12.83 16.51
N GLU A 91 -4.45 13.05 16.79
CA GLU A 91 -4.05 13.75 18.01
C GLU A 91 -4.41 15.22 17.97
N ASP A 92 -4.54 15.74 16.77
CA ASP A 92 -4.86 17.13 16.52
C ASP A 92 -6.11 17.14 15.66
N ALA A 93 -7.26 17.17 16.30
CA ALA A 93 -8.55 17.02 15.63
C ALA A 93 -8.74 18.02 14.50
N TYR A 94 -8.16 19.19 14.66
CA TYR A 94 -8.27 20.27 13.69
C TYR A 94 -7.58 19.88 12.36
N ILE A 95 -6.34 19.43 12.44
CA ILE A 95 -5.58 19.00 11.28
C ILE A 95 -6.15 17.70 10.76
N ASP A 96 -6.58 16.87 11.66
CA ASP A 96 -7.16 15.57 11.38
C ASP A 96 -8.33 15.69 10.39
N GLN A 97 -9.26 16.57 10.70
CA GLN A 97 -10.45 16.74 9.89
C GLN A 97 -10.09 17.20 8.48
N THR A 98 -9.17 18.13 8.37
CA THR A 98 -8.74 18.64 7.07
C THR A 98 -8.08 17.54 6.25
N PHE A 99 -7.26 16.73 6.91
CA PHE A 99 -6.56 15.64 6.25
C PHE A 99 -7.54 14.62 5.69
N GLU A 100 -8.54 14.25 6.48
CA GLU A 100 -9.52 13.27 6.05
C GLU A 100 -10.32 13.75 4.86
N GLU A 101 -10.63 15.03 4.82
CA GLU A 101 -11.35 15.58 3.67
C GLU A 101 -10.54 15.45 2.39
N VAL A 102 -9.25 15.72 2.46
CA VAL A 102 -8.37 15.58 1.31
C VAL A 102 -8.28 14.13 0.88
N GLU A 103 -8.13 13.22 1.83
CA GLU A 103 -8.05 11.80 1.52
C GLU A 103 -9.33 11.29 0.88
N ALA A 104 -10.47 11.74 1.37
CA ALA A 104 -11.75 11.32 0.82
C ALA A 104 -11.91 11.78 -0.63
N LEU A 105 -11.46 12.98 -0.94
CA LEU A 105 -11.52 13.50 -2.30
C LEU A 105 -10.66 12.68 -3.24
N ASP A 106 -9.46 12.32 -2.81
CA ASP A 106 -8.56 11.51 -3.63
C ASP A 106 -9.17 10.15 -3.94
N ILE A 107 -9.80 9.54 -2.97
CA ILE A 107 -10.39 8.22 -3.14
C ILE A 107 -11.58 8.29 -4.09
N ASN A 108 -12.37 9.32 -3.99
CA ASN A 108 -13.60 9.43 -4.77
C ASN A 108 -13.34 9.70 -6.24
N GLU A 109 -12.22 10.22 -6.51
CA GLU A 109 -11.91 10.50 -7.89
C GLU A 109 -11.30 9.33 -8.58
N ASP A 110 -11.26 8.67 -8.38
CA ASP A 110 -10.74 7.73 -9.13
C ASP A 110 -10.65 6.79 -9.05
N THR A 111 -10.74 6.72 -8.28
CA THR A 111 -10.18 6.02 -8.01
C THR A 111 -9.49 5.51 -8.72
N LYS A 112 -9.27 6.29 -8.87
CA LYS A 112 -8.52 6.14 -9.47
C LYS A 112 -7.42 6.00 -9.30
N VAL A 113 -7.27 6.07 -8.89
CA VAL A 113 -6.29 6.01 -8.75
C VAL A 113 -5.41 6.01 -8.78
N VAL A 114 -5.29 6.33 -8.61
CA VAL A 114 -4.60 6.47 -8.71
C VAL A 114 -3.88 6.75 -8.32
N TYR A 115 -3.68 7.16 -7.87
CA TYR A 115 -3.28 7.66 -7.54
C TYR A 115 -2.22 7.91 -7.66
N GLN A 116 -1.53 8.28 -7.51
CA GLN A 116 -0.76 8.55 -7.84
C GLN A 116 0.10 8.10 -8.25
N GLY A 117 0.29 8.00 -8.47
CA GLY A 117 0.87 7.55 -9.15
C GLY A 117 0.62 6.89 -9.76
N ILE A 118 -0.02 6.77 -9.61
CA ILE A 118 -0.31 6.29 -10.25
C ILE A 118 -0.74 6.29 -10.95
N PRO A 119 -0.85 6.26 -11.03
CA PRO A 119 -1.41 6.23 -11.72
C PRO A 119 -1.53 5.79 -12.38
N VAL A 120 -1.70 5.48 -12.18
CA VAL A 120 -2.11 5.26 -12.72
C VAL A 120 -2.28 4.83 -13.28
N SER A 121 -2.18 4.53 -13.22
CA SER A 121 -2.52 4.44 -13.79
C SER A 121 -3.02 4.05 -14.07
N TYR A 122 -3.18 3.70 -13.45
CA TYR A 122 -3.78 3.82 -13.80
C TYR A 122 -4.01 3.99 -14.18
N THR A 123 -3.99 3.74 -13.77
CA THR A 123 -4.33 4.20 -14.15
C THR A 123 -4.46 3.97 -14.77
N HIS A 124 -4.46 3.54 -14.40
CA HIS A 124 -4.73 3.79 -14.98
C HIS A 124 -4.91 3.37 -15.31
N LEU A 125 -4.93 2.72 -14.65
CA LEU A 125 -5.25 2.73 -14.86
C LEU A 125 -5.67 2.91 -15.27
N ARG A 126 -5.66 2.82 -15.18
CA ARG A 126 -6.05 3.40 -15.52
C ARG A 126 -5.93 3.75 -16.11
N ALA A 127 -5.85 3.64 -15.73
CA ALA A 127 -5.86 4.26 -16.06
C ALA A 127 -6.11 4.31 -16.63
N HIS A 128 -6.20 4.13 -16.45
CA HIS A 128 -6.51 4.58 -16.91
C HIS A 128 -6.87 4.70 -17.04
N GLU A 129 -6.81 4.55 -16.74
CA GLU A 129 -7.06 5.01 -16.69
C GLU A 129 -7.00 5.29 -16.79
N THR A 130 -7.08 5.16 -16.66
CA THR A 130 -6.97 5.66 -16.67
C THR A 130 -6.73 5.84 -16.70
N GLY A 131 -6.61 5.54 -16.29
CA GLY A 131 -6.17 6.00 -16.09
C GLY A 131 -6.19 6.01 -16.11
#